data_c4d0466aa8948a8381080b33495aaaeb
#
_entry.id   c4d0466aa8948a8381080b33495aaaeb
#
_cell.length_a   1.000
_cell.length_b   1.000
_cell.length_c   1.000
_cell.angle_alpha   90.00
_cell.angle_beta   90.00
_cell.angle_gamma   90.00
#
_symmetry.space_group_name_H-M   'P 1'
#
loop_
_entity.id
_entity.type
_entity.pdbx_description
1 polymer ?
#
loop_
_entity_poly.entity_id
_entity_poly.type
_entity_poly.pdbx_seq_one_letter_code
_entity_poly.pdbx_strand_id
1 'polypeptide(L)'
;MSKNLSCIIQAGHLAYSEDPAFLCAICGNGVVVTVRDRLLCIGGMIHVVYPKSEPEDRPTNFHVDTALGSLFKVLLDLGSSSNNDREAQIFGGGHQNGLGKKRAEDCVRKIRKIFKDKKIKIVSEDIGGSLGRKIIFNTYTGETAAIKTSRIRRMDWLPEWEHLIGVKRIAYLQRQ
;
A
#
# COMPACT_ATOMS: atom_id res chain seq x y z
N MET A 1 -20.88 3.56 18.86
CA MET A 1 -20.60 3.54 17.39
C MET A 1 -19.13 3.81 17.20
N SER A 2 -18.35 2.80 16.83
CA SER A 2 -16.92 2.96 16.52
C SER A 2 -16.81 3.79 15.25
N LYS A 3 -16.17 4.94 15.31
CA LYS A 3 -15.87 5.74 14.12
C LYS A 3 -14.85 4.94 13.30
N ASN A 4 -15.25 4.44 12.15
CA ASN A 4 -14.30 3.81 11.23
C ASN A 4 -13.26 4.84 10.82
N LEU A 5 -12.03 4.60 11.23
CA LEU A 5 -10.88 5.44 10.88
C LEU A 5 -10.57 5.22 9.40
N SER A 6 -10.38 6.27 8.62
CA SER A 6 -9.97 6.13 7.23
C SER A 6 -8.86 7.13 6.85
N CYS A 7 -8.00 6.72 5.92
CA CYS A 7 -6.84 7.49 5.48
C CYS A 7 -6.56 7.26 4.01
N ILE A 8 -6.28 8.31 3.26
CA ILE A 8 -5.74 8.21 1.89
C ILE A 8 -4.23 8.36 1.92
N ILE A 9 -3.52 7.38 1.37
CA ILE A 9 -2.09 7.46 1.17
C ILE A 9 -1.74 7.86 -0.27
N GLN A 10 -0.73 8.70 -0.40
CA GLN A 10 -0.13 9.09 -1.67
C GLN A 10 1.10 8.23 -1.98
N ALA A 11 1.63 8.36 -3.18
CA ALA A 11 2.90 7.73 -3.54
C ALA A 11 4.02 8.16 -2.58
N GLY A 12 4.85 7.20 -2.16
CA GLY A 12 5.90 7.40 -1.16
C GLY A 12 5.41 7.38 0.29
N HIS A 13 4.11 7.15 0.53
CA HIS A 13 3.57 7.05 1.88
C HIS A 13 3.40 5.61 2.33
N LEU A 14 3.45 5.46 3.65
CA LEU A 14 3.11 4.26 4.40
C LEU A 14 2.08 4.64 5.45
N ALA A 15 1.01 3.87 5.55
CA ALA A 15 0.04 3.96 6.64
C ALA A 15 -0.21 2.59 7.26
N TYR A 16 -0.54 2.57 8.53
CA TYR A 16 -0.91 1.37 9.28
C TYR A 16 -1.89 1.72 10.40
N SER A 17 -2.58 0.73 10.93
CA SER A 17 -3.44 0.91 12.09
C SER A 17 -3.45 -0.33 12.97
N GLU A 18 -3.44 -0.09 14.28
CA GLU A 18 -3.69 -1.10 15.33
C GLU A 18 -5.20 -1.30 15.54
N ASP A 19 -5.97 -0.24 15.33
CA ASP A 19 -7.43 -0.28 15.38
C ASP A 19 -8.03 -0.62 14.00
N PRO A 20 -9.27 -1.13 13.94
CA PRO A 20 -9.99 -1.30 12.68
C PRO A 20 -10.05 0.00 11.88
N ALA A 21 -9.47 0.00 10.67
CA ALA A 21 -9.37 1.19 9.82
C ALA A 21 -9.51 0.84 8.34
N PHE A 22 -9.90 1.83 7.53
CA PHE A 22 -9.84 1.77 6.09
C PHE A 22 -8.65 2.59 5.59
N LEU A 23 -7.68 1.92 4.96
CA LEU A 23 -6.59 2.56 4.26
C LEU A 23 -6.93 2.63 2.78
N CYS A 24 -6.83 3.83 2.20
CA CYS A 24 -7.21 4.08 0.82
C CYS A 24 -6.01 4.58 0.02
N ALA A 25 -5.96 4.20 -1.25
CA ALA A 25 -4.97 4.71 -2.19
C ALA A 25 -5.57 4.85 -3.59
N ILE A 26 -5.04 5.80 -4.36
CA ILE A 26 -5.36 5.94 -5.77
C ILE A 26 -4.05 5.82 -6.53
N CYS A 27 -3.93 4.83 -7.40
CA CYS A 27 -2.72 4.61 -8.16
C CYS A 27 -2.99 4.50 -9.66
N GLY A 28 -2.12 5.14 -10.44
CA GLY A 28 -1.97 4.93 -11.87
C GLY A 28 -0.88 3.88 -12.14
N ASN A 29 0.31 4.37 -12.48
CA ASN A 29 1.49 3.53 -12.74
C ASN A 29 2.29 3.15 -11.48
N GLY A 30 1.93 3.64 -10.30
CA GLY A 30 2.47 3.17 -9.03
C GLY A 30 1.90 1.80 -8.63
N VAL A 31 2.46 1.21 -7.60
CA VAL A 31 2.03 -0.07 -7.04
C VAL A 31 1.68 0.12 -5.57
N VAL A 32 0.50 -0.33 -5.20
CA VAL A 32 0.00 -0.35 -3.83
C VAL A 32 0.12 -1.76 -3.29
N VAL A 33 0.65 -1.89 -2.08
CA VAL A 33 0.78 -3.16 -1.39
C VAL A 33 0.12 -3.06 -0.03
N THR A 34 -0.70 -4.03 0.31
CA THR A 34 -1.23 -4.21 1.66
C THR A 34 -0.57 -5.42 2.30
N VAL A 35 -0.28 -5.33 3.59
CA VAL A 35 0.16 -6.46 4.41
C VAL A 35 -0.65 -6.46 5.69
N ARG A 36 -1.18 -7.62 6.05
CA ARG A 36 -1.98 -7.83 7.25
C ARG A 36 -1.47 -9.02 8.02
N ASP A 37 -1.39 -8.89 9.34
CA ASP A 37 -1.32 -10.04 10.23
C ASP A 37 -2.75 -10.50 10.55
N ARG A 38 -3.10 -11.72 10.12
CA ARG A 38 -4.46 -12.26 10.25
C ARG A 38 -4.82 -12.64 11.67
N LEU A 39 -3.85 -12.94 12.53
CA LEU A 39 -4.09 -13.32 13.92
C LEU A 39 -4.28 -12.09 14.81
N LEU A 40 -3.43 -11.08 14.62
CA LEU A 40 -3.49 -9.84 15.37
C LEU A 40 -4.52 -8.85 14.81
N CYS A 41 -5.03 -9.09 13.60
CA CYS A 41 -5.96 -8.20 12.89
C CYS A 41 -5.42 -6.78 12.70
N ILE A 42 -4.10 -6.64 12.54
CA ILE A 42 -3.40 -5.39 12.25
C ILE A 42 -2.91 -5.38 10.81
N GLY A 43 -2.84 -4.23 10.20
CA GLY A 43 -2.41 -4.14 8.82
C GLY A 43 -1.89 -2.76 8.43
N GLY A 44 -1.18 -2.74 7.30
CA GLY A 44 -0.67 -1.52 6.72
C GLY A 44 -0.67 -1.56 5.20
N MET A 45 -0.47 -0.39 4.62
CA MET A 45 -0.47 -0.14 3.19
C MET A 45 0.70 0.76 2.83
N ILE A 46 1.35 0.46 1.71
CA ILE A 46 2.37 1.30 1.07
C ILE A 46 1.98 1.61 -0.36
N HIS A 47 2.44 2.75 -0.88
CA HIS A 47 2.27 3.13 -2.27
C HIS A 47 3.65 3.49 -2.86
N VAL A 48 4.21 2.58 -3.66
CA VAL A 48 5.56 2.65 -4.22
C VAL A 48 5.54 3.00 -5.70
N VAL A 49 6.64 3.55 -6.20
CA VAL A 49 6.80 3.98 -7.61
C VAL A 49 8.05 3.41 -8.24
N TYR A 50 9.10 3.17 -7.45
CA TYR A 50 10.39 2.71 -7.94
C TYR A 50 10.77 1.35 -7.34
N PRO A 51 11.40 0.45 -8.11
CA PRO A 51 11.76 -0.88 -7.62
C PRO A 51 12.88 -0.83 -6.58
N LYS A 52 13.80 0.10 -6.68
CA LYS A 52 14.93 0.29 -5.75
C LYS A 52 15.39 1.75 -5.75
N SER A 53 16.10 2.17 -4.70
CA SER A 53 16.91 3.38 -4.72
C SER A 53 18.20 3.16 -5.51
N GLU A 54 18.63 4.16 -6.26
CA GLU A 54 19.98 4.15 -6.81
C GLU A 54 21.00 4.46 -5.69
N PRO A 55 22.28 4.10 -5.85
CA PRO A 55 23.29 4.26 -4.80
C PRO A 55 23.45 5.69 -4.28
N GLU A 56 23.18 6.68 -5.14
CA GLU A 56 23.30 8.10 -4.81
C GLU A 56 22.01 8.68 -4.19
N ASP A 57 20.90 7.93 -4.26
CA ASP A 57 19.61 8.37 -3.75
C ASP A 57 19.50 8.13 -2.24
N ARG A 58 18.86 9.05 -1.53
CA ARG A 58 18.40 8.75 -0.18
C ARG A 58 17.26 7.75 -0.26
N PRO A 59 17.33 6.62 0.47
CA PRO A 59 16.24 5.65 0.50
C PRO A 59 14.96 6.29 1.06
N THR A 60 13.89 6.24 0.29
CA THR A 60 12.57 6.75 0.67
C THR A 60 11.48 5.70 0.44
N ASN A 61 10.30 5.91 1.00
CA ASN A 61 9.16 5.01 0.79
C ASN A 61 8.58 5.04 -0.65
N PHE A 62 9.17 5.80 -1.57
CA PHE A 62 8.92 5.63 -3.00
C PHE A 62 9.50 4.33 -3.55
N HIS A 63 10.50 3.75 -2.87
CA HIS A 63 11.23 2.56 -3.28
C HIS A 63 10.71 1.32 -2.55
N VAL A 64 10.56 0.22 -3.30
CA VAL A 64 9.96 -1.03 -2.82
C VAL A 64 10.66 -1.57 -1.57
N ASP A 65 12.00 -1.66 -1.59
CA ASP A 65 12.78 -2.21 -0.48
C ASP A 65 12.62 -1.39 0.79
N THR A 66 12.74 -0.06 0.69
CA THR A 66 12.60 0.84 1.83
C THR A 66 11.18 0.80 2.41
N ALA A 67 10.16 0.89 1.54
CA ALA A 67 8.78 0.92 1.97
C ALA A 67 8.34 -0.41 2.63
N LEU A 68 8.68 -1.55 2.02
CA LEU A 68 8.39 -2.86 2.61
C LEU A 68 9.20 -3.08 3.91
N GLY A 69 10.47 -2.68 3.94
CA GLY A 69 11.27 -2.75 5.16
C GLY A 69 10.66 -1.94 6.30
N SER A 70 10.20 -0.72 6.01
CA SER A 70 9.52 0.15 6.97
C SER A 70 8.19 -0.46 7.44
N LEU A 71 7.38 -1.02 6.53
CA LEU A 71 6.11 -1.66 6.88
C LEU A 71 6.34 -2.90 7.75
N PHE A 72 7.29 -3.77 7.40
CA PHE A 72 7.59 -4.95 8.21
C PHE A 72 8.11 -4.59 9.59
N LYS A 73 8.94 -3.52 9.70
CA LYS A 73 9.39 -3.02 10.99
C LYS A 73 8.23 -2.56 11.86
N VAL A 74 7.33 -1.77 11.30
CA VAL A 74 6.14 -1.31 12.02
C VAL A 74 5.28 -2.49 12.49
N LEU A 75 4.99 -3.45 11.61
CA LEU A 75 4.20 -4.63 11.98
C LEU A 75 4.89 -5.46 13.07
N LEU A 76 6.22 -5.56 13.04
CA LEU A 76 7.00 -6.22 14.08
C LEU A 76 6.91 -5.47 15.41
N ASP A 77 7.04 -4.15 15.40
CA ASP A 77 6.92 -3.29 16.58
C ASP A 77 5.51 -3.39 17.23
N LEU A 78 4.49 -3.72 16.40
CA LEU A 78 3.11 -4.00 16.84
C LEU A 78 2.87 -5.47 17.26
N GLY A 79 3.92 -6.29 17.31
CA GLY A 79 3.84 -7.67 17.78
C GLY A 79 3.67 -8.74 16.70
N SER A 80 3.52 -8.35 15.41
CA SER A 80 3.49 -9.30 14.30
C SER A 80 4.88 -9.88 14.04
N SER A 81 5.20 -10.99 14.67
CA SER A 81 6.53 -11.62 14.60
C SER A 81 6.64 -12.74 13.56
N SER A 82 5.50 -13.34 13.16
CA SER A 82 5.47 -14.48 12.24
C SER A 82 5.09 -14.07 10.81
N ASN A 83 5.95 -14.37 9.86
CA ASN A 83 5.63 -14.15 8.44
C ASN A 83 4.53 -15.11 7.93
N ASN A 84 4.35 -16.26 8.55
CA ASN A 84 3.30 -17.24 8.18
C ASN A 84 1.89 -16.73 8.50
N ASP A 85 1.77 -15.78 9.42
CA ASP A 85 0.51 -15.17 9.80
C ASP A 85 0.20 -13.90 9.02
N ARG A 86 1.17 -13.45 8.18
CA ARG A 86 1.01 -12.31 7.29
C ARG A 86 0.46 -12.72 5.94
N GLU A 87 -0.47 -11.94 5.46
CA GLU A 87 -1.02 -12.00 4.11
C GLU A 87 -0.78 -10.68 3.39
N ALA A 88 -0.48 -10.76 2.09
CA ALA A 88 -0.21 -9.59 1.27
C ALA A 88 -1.13 -9.54 0.05
N GLN A 89 -1.38 -8.33 -0.44
CA GLN A 89 -2.10 -8.09 -1.70
C GLN A 89 -1.36 -7.01 -2.49
N ILE A 90 -1.43 -7.08 -3.84
CA ILE A 90 -0.69 -6.19 -4.73
C ILE A 90 -1.65 -5.60 -5.77
N PHE A 91 -1.67 -4.28 -5.90
CA PHE A 91 -2.56 -3.56 -6.80
C PHE A 91 -1.81 -2.48 -7.57
N GLY A 92 -2.24 -2.18 -8.79
CA GLY A 92 -1.72 -1.05 -9.56
C GLY A 92 -0.85 -1.44 -10.73
N GLY A 93 0.18 -0.64 -11.01
CA GLY A 93 1.02 -0.86 -12.18
C GLY A 93 0.29 -0.64 -13.50
N GLY A 94 -0.79 0.12 -13.52
CA GLY A 94 -1.47 0.55 -14.73
C GLY A 94 -0.58 1.46 -15.56
N HIS A 95 -0.71 1.43 -16.88
CA HIS A 95 0.07 2.26 -17.78
C HIS A 95 -0.78 2.72 -18.96
N GLN A 96 -0.88 4.02 -19.17
CA GLN A 96 -1.43 4.58 -20.40
C GLN A 96 -0.30 4.69 -21.42
N ASN A 97 -0.55 4.21 -22.65
CA ASN A 97 0.40 4.28 -23.78
C ASN A 97 1.79 3.69 -23.46
N GLY A 98 1.88 2.70 -22.58
CA GLY A 98 3.14 2.06 -22.19
C GLY A 98 4.03 2.88 -21.25
N LEU A 99 3.68 4.13 -20.95
CA LEU A 99 4.49 4.99 -20.09
C LEU A 99 4.54 4.43 -18.66
N GLY A 100 5.76 4.21 -18.16
CA GLY A 100 6.00 3.66 -16.82
C GLY A 100 5.75 2.15 -16.69
N LYS A 101 5.37 1.44 -17.77
CA LYS A 101 5.09 0.00 -17.75
C LYS A 101 6.24 -0.81 -17.16
N LYS A 102 7.45 -0.69 -17.73
CA LYS A 102 8.62 -1.44 -17.29
C LYS A 102 8.91 -1.22 -15.80
N ARG A 103 8.85 0.04 -15.35
CA ARG A 103 9.09 0.39 -13.95
C ARG A 103 8.08 -0.27 -13.01
N ALA A 104 6.81 -0.26 -13.38
CA ALA A 104 5.74 -0.91 -12.61
C ALA A 104 5.94 -2.43 -12.56
N GLU A 105 6.28 -3.05 -13.68
CA GLU A 105 6.59 -4.49 -13.76
C GLU A 105 7.80 -4.85 -12.89
N ASP A 106 8.85 -4.02 -12.88
CA ASP A 106 10.02 -4.20 -12.02
C ASP A 106 9.68 -4.07 -10.54
N CYS A 107 8.79 -3.11 -10.16
CA CYS A 107 8.27 -3.01 -8.81
C CYS A 107 7.54 -4.30 -8.40
N VAL A 108 6.59 -4.76 -9.20
CA VAL A 108 5.82 -5.99 -8.93
C VAL A 108 6.72 -7.21 -8.81
N ARG A 109 7.69 -7.37 -9.73
CA ARG A 109 8.66 -8.47 -9.69
C ARG A 109 9.46 -8.47 -8.40
N LYS A 110 9.92 -7.29 -7.97
CA LYS A 110 10.68 -7.13 -6.72
C LYS A 110 9.82 -7.41 -5.49
N ILE A 111 8.59 -6.92 -5.45
CA ILE A 111 7.64 -7.19 -4.35
C ILE A 111 7.40 -8.68 -4.22
N ARG A 112 7.08 -9.37 -5.32
CA ARG A 112 6.86 -10.83 -5.33
C ARG A 112 8.09 -11.60 -4.84
N LYS A 113 9.31 -11.17 -5.26
CA LYS A 113 10.54 -11.77 -4.78
C LYS A 113 10.69 -11.63 -3.26
N ILE A 114 10.49 -10.43 -2.72
CA ILE A 114 10.60 -10.17 -1.28
C ILE A 114 9.58 -11.03 -0.50
N PHE A 115 8.33 -11.12 -0.96
CA PHE A 115 7.33 -11.95 -0.28
C PHE A 115 7.64 -13.44 -0.36
N LYS A 116 8.13 -13.92 -1.51
CA LYS A 116 8.60 -15.30 -1.66
C LYS A 116 9.74 -15.61 -0.69
N ASP A 117 10.77 -14.75 -0.65
CA ASP A 117 11.95 -14.93 0.22
C ASP A 117 11.54 -14.93 1.71
N LYS A 118 10.55 -14.11 2.07
CA LYS A 118 10.02 -14.03 3.44
C LYS A 118 8.92 -15.05 3.74
N LYS A 119 8.50 -15.87 2.77
CA LYS A 119 7.38 -16.83 2.89
C LYS A 119 6.05 -16.18 3.28
N ILE A 120 5.83 -14.93 2.86
CA ILE A 120 4.55 -14.24 3.04
C ILE A 120 3.65 -14.58 1.85
N LYS A 121 2.43 -15.02 2.14
CA LYS A 121 1.46 -15.41 1.13
C LYS A 121 0.85 -14.18 0.45
N ILE A 122 0.92 -14.12 -0.88
CA ILE A 122 0.15 -13.16 -1.66
C ILE A 122 -1.23 -13.79 -1.91
N VAL A 123 -2.27 -13.17 -1.36
CA VAL A 123 -3.65 -13.70 -1.41
C VAL A 123 -4.48 -13.08 -2.53
N SER A 124 -4.07 -11.90 -3.04
CA SER A 124 -4.77 -11.23 -4.15
C SER A 124 -3.82 -10.34 -4.92
N GLU A 125 -4.02 -10.25 -6.24
CA GLU A 125 -3.32 -9.32 -7.12
C GLU A 125 -4.28 -8.79 -8.19
N ASP A 126 -4.25 -7.47 -8.43
CA ASP A 126 -4.84 -6.82 -9.61
C ASP A 126 -3.84 -5.79 -10.14
N ILE A 127 -3.05 -6.20 -11.12
CA ILE A 127 -1.88 -5.48 -11.63
C ILE A 127 -1.93 -5.29 -13.15
N GLY A 128 -1.23 -4.26 -13.61
CA GLY A 128 -1.05 -3.97 -15.05
C GLY A 128 -2.31 -3.38 -15.70
N GLY A 129 -2.37 -3.49 -17.03
CA GLY A 129 -3.43 -2.91 -17.85
C GLY A 129 -3.32 -1.40 -18.02
N SER A 130 -4.34 -0.78 -18.61
CA SER A 130 -4.36 0.66 -18.95
C SER A 130 -5.12 1.52 -17.93
N LEU A 131 -5.76 0.91 -16.94
CA LEU A 131 -6.61 1.60 -15.98
C LEU A 131 -5.89 1.85 -14.67
N GLY A 132 -6.15 3.01 -14.06
CA GLY A 132 -5.82 3.28 -12.67
C GLY A 132 -6.76 2.54 -11.71
N ARG A 133 -6.44 2.61 -10.42
CA ARG A 133 -7.25 1.94 -9.39
C ARG A 133 -7.46 2.86 -8.19
N LYS A 134 -8.67 2.80 -7.64
CA LYS A 134 -8.98 3.21 -6.28
C LYS A 134 -9.01 1.96 -5.42
N ILE A 135 -8.22 1.95 -4.35
CA ILE A 135 -8.04 0.81 -3.45
C ILE A 135 -8.54 1.21 -2.08
N ILE A 136 -9.36 0.37 -1.48
CA ILE A 136 -9.86 0.53 -0.11
C ILE A 136 -9.58 -0.78 0.62
N PHE A 137 -8.72 -0.73 1.61
CA PHE A 137 -8.28 -1.87 2.40
C PHE A 137 -8.76 -1.76 3.83
N ASN A 138 -9.43 -2.77 4.31
CA ASN A 138 -9.82 -2.91 5.71
C ASN A 138 -8.70 -3.62 6.48
N THR A 139 -8.05 -2.93 7.41
CA THR A 139 -6.92 -3.48 8.18
C THR A 139 -7.33 -4.63 9.08
N TYR A 140 -8.57 -4.64 9.56
CA TYR A 140 -9.08 -5.65 10.48
C TYR A 140 -9.49 -6.95 9.76
N THR A 141 -10.27 -6.86 8.68
CA THR A 141 -10.75 -8.04 7.95
C THR A 141 -9.77 -8.52 6.89
N GLY A 142 -8.90 -7.65 6.38
CA GLY A 142 -8.01 -7.93 5.25
C GLY A 142 -8.70 -7.79 3.88
N GLU A 143 -9.99 -7.50 3.86
CA GLU A 143 -10.73 -7.30 2.62
C GLU A 143 -10.25 -6.05 1.90
N THR A 144 -10.17 -6.13 0.57
CA THR A 144 -9.79 -5.01 -0.28
C THR A 144 -10.75 -4.87 -1.44
N ALA A 145 -11.29 -3.67 -1.62
CA ALA A 145 -11.98 -3.28 -2.83
C ALA A 145 -11.01 -2.56 -3.77
N ALA A 146 -10.90 -3.02 -5.02
CA ALA A 146 -10.11 -2.39 -6.06
C ALA A 146 -11.04 -1.97 -7.21
N ILE A 147 -11.24 -0.66 -7.37
CA ILE A 147 -12.13 -0.08 -8.38
C ILE A 147 -11.30 0.47 -9.52
N LYS A 148 -11.43 -0.08 -10.72
CA LYS A 148 -10.74 0.38 -11.92
C LYS A 148 -11.34 1.69 -12.43
N THR A 149 -10.46 2.63 -12.83
CA THR A 149 -10.86 3.91 -13.39
C THR A 149 -10.00 4.29 -14.59
N SER A 150 -10.65 4.82 -15.64
CA SER A 150 -9.95 5.33 -16.82
C SER A 150 -9.38 6.73 -16.61
N ARG A 151 -9.85 7.45 -15.58
CA ARG A 151 -9.40 8.80 -15.27
C ARG A 151 -9.17 8.93 -13.77
N ILE A 152 -7.95 9.32 -13.42
CA ILE A 152 -7.62 9.79 -12.07
C ILE A 152 -7.73 11.32 -12.13
N ARG A 153 -8.71 11.87 -11.44
CA ARG A 153 -8.95 13.31 -11.38
C ARG A 153 -8.15 13.91 -10.23
N ARG A 154 -7.80 15.21 -10.35
CA ARG A 154 -7.14 15.94 -9.25
C ARG A 154 -7.98 15.89 -7.97
N MET A 155 -9.31 15.98 -8.08
CA MET A 155 -10.24 15.90 -6.95
C MET A 155 -10.28 14.52 -6.28
N ASP A 156 -9.88 13.45 -6.97
CA ASP A 156 -9.79 12.12 -6.37
C ASP A 156 -8.71 12.01 -5.29
N TRP A 157 -7.77 12.99 -5.26
CA TRP A 157 -6.68 13.10 -4.29
C TRP A 157 -6.98 14.05 -3.14
N LEU A 158 -8.06 14.84 -3.23
CA LEU A 158 -8.42 15.79 -2.19
C LEU A 158 -9.25 15.08 -1.13
N PRO A 159 -8.85 15.16 0.13
CA PRO A 159 -9.58 14.54 1.22
C PRO A 159 -10.78 15.38 1.65
N GLU A 160 -11.72 15.67 0.74
CA GLU A 160 -12.98 16.35 1.12
C GLU A 160 -13.77 15.60 2.19
N TRP A 161 -13.50 14.33 2.36
CA TRP A 161 -14.11 13.47 3.37
C TRP A 161 -13.28 13.36 4.67
N GLU A 162 -12.07 13.92 4.75
CA GLU A 162 -11.35 14.08 6.04
C GLU A 162 -12.18 14.91 7.04
N HIS A 163 -12.99 15.83 6.55
CA HIS A 163 -13.91 16.61 7.39
C HIS A 163 -15.15 15.82 7.84
N LEU A 164 -15.51 14.75 7.15
CA LEU A 164 -16.68 13.92 7.45
C LEU A 164 -16.38 12.79 8.41
N ILE A 165 -15.12 12.42 8.57
CA ILE A 165 -14.68 11.30 9.38
C ILE A 165 -13.60 11.83 10.33
N GLY A 166 -13.98 12.08 11.59
CA GLY A 166 -13.04 12.57 12.60
C GLY A 166 -11.80 11.70 12.72
N VAL A 167 -10.70 12.19 12.16
CA VAL A 167 -9.41 11.50 12.11
C VAL A 167 -8.82 11.46 13.52
N LYS A 168 -8.79 10.28 14.14
CA LYS A 168 -7.91 10.00 15.27
C LYS A 168 -6.78 9.12 14.80
N ARG A 169 -5.56 9.68 14.81
CA ARG A 169 -4.24 9.07 14.70
C ARG A 169 -4.13 7.86 13.76
N ILE A 170 -3.95 8.13 12.48
CA ILE A 170 -3.21 7.26 11.59
C ILE A 170 -1.78 7.79 11.62
N ALA A 171 -0.82 6.94 12.00
CA ALA A 171 0.57 7.35 12.00
C ALA A 171 1.09 7.34 10.57
N TYR A 172 1.46 8.53 10.08
CA TYR A 172 2.19 8.69 8.84
C TYR A 172 3.69 8.63 9.14
N LEU A 173 4.39 7.71 8.50
CA LEU A 173 5.85 7.75 8.48
C LEU A 173 6.29 8.36 7.14
N GLN A 174 6.46 9.68 7.10
CA GLN A 174 7.35 10.33 6.15
C GLN A 174 8.76 10.30 6.74
N ARG A 175 9.67 9.51 6.16
CA ARG A 175 11.09 9.78 6.34
C ARG A 175 11.45 10.86 5.32
N GLN A 176 11.71 12.07 5.83
CA GLN A 176 12.42 13.13 5.12
C GLN A 176 13.85 12.69 4.80
#